data_7a98845d3fc6eb7da2d62e00be201ce1
#
_entry.id   7a98845d3fc6eb7da2d62e00be201ce1
#
_cell.length_a   1.000
_cell.length_b   1.000
_cell.length_c   1.000
_cell.angle_alpha   90.00
_cell.angle_beta   90.00
_cell.angle_gamma   90.00
#
_symmetry.space_group_name_H-M   'P 1'
#
loop_
_entity.id
_entity.type
_entity.pdbx_description
1 polymer ?
#
loop_
_entity_poly.entity_id
_entity_poly.type
_entity_poly.pdbx_seq_one_letter_code
_entity_poly.pdbx_strand_id
1 'polypeptide(L)'
;MKRMMMVLLCICILSGGLCHTAPAETAAPEILTAGDYEYVLLPDGTAEILKYYGHERELVIPSVLNGAKVTSLGDESFVISSPISVSIPDGVTSIGNSAFWLSLGLSTIHLPDSLLSIGNYAFESCPLTSVFIPDSVISIGLNPFLSCDRLTEIVVSPDHPLLEINDGVLFSKKDKRLIWYPLSRTDSEYAIPQGTTSIGESAFTYCKSLSSVIIPDSITSIEYNPFQRCDNLTDVVVSPDHPALEIIDGVLFSKKDKRLIWYPPSKDDSEYVIPQGTVSIGGGAFYECGNLTSVVIPDGIASIGNEAFYGCENLDVIIIPDSVEQIGDKAFGHCHSLTAINLSKNLSSIGDDAFTSCLSLSEVAIPEGVVSIGNSSFYSCASLTSITIPDSVISIGTNPFQSCRSLTEISVSPDHPVLETINGVLFDKTDRRLIWYPIPRSSKEYAIPQGTRSIGDAAFYWCENLTTVTFPDSLIKIGDHAFDFCTNLTSVKIPESVSSIEDCAFVRCGLPAVIIPNGVTTIGSAAFGFCYDLTDISISATVTSIRKDAFEESRYVTFTVPRDSYAAQYCKDNNLTYTYPDSPN
;
A
#
# COMPACT_ATOMS: atom_id res chain seq x y z
N MET A 1 -17.18 -16.71 -7.75
CA MET A 1 -17.20 -15.25 -7.52
C MET A 1 -17.11 -14.87 -6.05
N LYS A 2 -17.94 -15.36 -5.12
CA LYS A 2 -17.85 -14.99 -3.67
C LYS A 2 -16.52 -15.37 -2.97
N ARG A 3 -15.78 -16.40 -3.41
CA ARG A 3 -14.48 -16.79 -2.84
C ARG A 3 -13.29 -15.95 -3.36
N MET A 4 -13.43 -15.32 -4.52
CA MET A 4 -12.37 -14.47 -5.11
C MET A 4 -12.42 -13.03 -4.56
N MET A 5 -13.59 -12.54 -4.15
CA MET A 5 -13.71 -11.25 -3.44
C MET A 5 -13.09 -11.25 -2.03
N MET A 6 -13.02 -12.42 -1.36
CA MET A 6 -12.43 -12.51 -0.01
C MET A 6 -10.90 -12.39 0.03
N VAL A 7 -10.20 -12.62 -1.08
CA VAL A 7 -8.73 -12.50 -1.16
C VAL A 7 -8.32 -11.07 -1.51
N LEU A 8 -9.17 -10.30 -2.17
CA LEU A 8 -8.88 -8.93 -2.60
C LEU A 8 -8.98 -7.88 -1.47
N LEU A 9 -9.76 -8.13 -0.42
CA LEU A 9 -9.88 -7.19 0.71
C LEU A 9 -8.62 -7.10 1.58
N CYS A 10 -7.72 -8.07 1.49
CA CYS A 10 -6.45 -8.07 2.23
C CYS A 10 -5.31 -7.33 1.52
N ILE A 11 -5.50 -6.84 0.29
CA ILE A 11 -4.43 -6.20 -0.51
C ILE A 11 -4.40 -4.67 -0.32
N CYS A 12 -5.44 -4.08 0.27
CA CYS A 12 -5.55 -2.62 0.41
C CYS A 12 -4.66 -1.96 1.46
N ILE A 13 -3.69 -2.68 2.07
CA ILE A 13 -2.89 -2.15 3.21
C ILE A 13 -1.49 -1.69 2.80
N LEU A 14 -1.12 -1.76 1.53
CA LEU A 14 0.28 -1.60 1.12
C LEU A 14 0.58 -0.41 0.19
N SER A 15 -0.14 0.70 0.32
CA SER A 15 0.34 1.97 -0.24
C SER A 15 1.10 2.73 0.85
N GLY A 16 2.42 2.56 0.88
CA GLY A 16 3.31 3.24 1.82
C GLY A 16 3.19 4.76 1.70
N GLY A 17 2.62 5.39 2.71
CA GLY A 17 2.66 6.84 2.86
C GLY A 17 4.10 7.31 3.07
N LEU A 18 4.57 8.19 2.21
CA LEU A 18 5.82 8.90 2.35
C LEU A 18 5.88 9.61 3.71
N CYS A 19 6.78 9.16 4.57
CA CYS A 19 7.06 9.80 5.84
C CYS A 19 7.69 11.18 5.60
N HIS A 20 6.87 12.23 5.64
CA HIS A 20 7.36 13.61 5.72
C HIS A 20 7.65 13.94 7.18
N THR A 21 8.85 14.43 7.44
CA THR A 21 9.26 15.00 8.74
C THR A 21 8.24 16.03 9.20
N ALA A 22 7.67 15.81 10.38
CA ALA A 22 6.60 16.61 10.95
C ALA A 22 7.01 18.08 11.15
N PRO A 23 6.24 19.04 10.61
CA PRO A 23 6.06 20.33 11.25
C PRO A 23 5.04 20.20 12.38
N ALA A 24 5.07 21.13 13.33
CA ALA A 24 4.26 21.17 14.55
C ALA A 24 2.80 20.72 14.32
N GLU A 25 2.27 19.90 15.24
CA GLU A 25 0.90 19.39 15.27
C GLU A 25 -0.14 20.49 14.99
N THR A 26 -0.54 20.58 13.73
CA THR A 26 -1.86 21.09 13.40
C THR A 26 -2.81 19.91 13.61
N ALA A 27 -3.84 20.09 14.43
CA ALA A 27 -4.89 19.09 14.63
C ALA A 27 -5.30 18.53 13.26
N ALA A 28 -5.39 17.18 13.16
CA ALA A 28 -5.86 16.54 11.93
C ALA A 28 -7.19 17.17 11.50
N PRO A 29 -7.41 17.42 10.20
CA PRO A 29 -8.62 18.04 9.71
C PRO A 29 -9.85 17.21 10.15
N GLU A 30 -10.90 17.89 10.58
CA GLU A 30 -12.16 17.26 10.95
C GLU A 30 -12.78 16.57 9.74
N ILE A 31 -13.04 15.27 9.86
CA ILE A 31 -13.68 14.49 8.81
C ILE A 31 -15.20 14.66 8.94
N LEU A 32 -15.79 15.15 7.88
CA LEU A 32 -17.23 15.44 7.76
C LEU A 32 -17.89 14.39 6.87
N THR A 33 -19.20 14.20 7.05
CA THR A 33 -20.00 13.27 6.25
C THR A 33 -21.17 13.98 5.56
N ALA A 34 -21.47 13.56 4.34
CA ALA A 34 -22.65 14.01 3.59
C ALA A 34 -23.16 12.85 2.72
N GLY A 35 -24.24 12.20 3.14
CA GLY A 35 -24.75 10.99 2.47
C GLY A 35 -23.70 9.87 2.50
N ASP A 36 -23.28 9.44 1.30
CA ASP A 36 -22.28 8.36 1.15
C ASP A 36 -20.85 8.88 1.03
N TYR A 37 -20.60 10.16 1.32
CA TYR A 37 -19.29 10.78 1.19
C TYR A 37 -18.69 11.14 2.55
N GLU A 38 -17.43 10.83 2.75
CA GLU A 38 -16.57 11.47 3.75
C GLU A 38 -15.69 12.50 3.05
N TYR A 39 -15.53 13.65 3.69
CA TYR A 39 -14.79 14.78 3.14
C TYR A 39 -14.17 15.64 4.23
N VAL A 40 -13.20 16.46 3.86
CA VAL A 40 -12.62 17.50 4.71
C VAL A 40 -12.82 18.87 4.05
N LEU A 41 -12.83 19.90 4.88
CA LEU A 41 -12.77 21.27 4.37
C LEU A 41 -11.31 21.68 4.16
N LEU A 42 -11.02 22.16 2.97
CA LEU A 42 -9.75 22.76 2.63
C LEU A 42 -9.63 24.17 3.23
N PRO A 43 -8.42 24.75 3.33
CA PRO A 43 -8.23 26.08 3.92
C PRO A 43 -9.02 27.22 3.27
N ASP A 44 -9.43 27.07 2.02
CA ASP A 44 -10.26 28.01 1.26
C ASP A 44 -11.77 27.81 1.45
N GLY A 45 -12.16 26.83 2.28
CA GLY A 45 -13.56 26.49 2.55
C GLY A 45 -14.21 25.58 1.50
N THR A 46 -13.46 25.09 0.53
CA THR A 46 -13.92 24.07 -0.42
C THR A 46 -13.79 22.66 0.19
N ALA A 47 -14.33 21.65 -0.47
CA ALA A 47 -14.31 20.26 0.01
C ALA A 47 -13.40 19.38 -0.84
N GLU A 48 -12.63 18.51 -0.14
CA GLU A 48 -11.97 17.35 -0.72
C GLU A 48 -12.69 16.08 -0.27
N ILE A 49 -13.14 15.27 -1.23
CA ILE A 49 -13.72 13.95 -0.92
C ILE A 49 -12.60 13.00 -0.53
N LEU A 50 -12.69 12.43 0.66
CA LEU A 50 -11.74 11.43 1.16
C LEU A 50 -12.18 10.01 0.84
N LYS A 51 -13.49 9.71 0.92
CA LYS A 51 -14.01 8.36 0.69
C LYS A 51 -15.47 8.36 0.25
N TYR A 52 -15.79 7.42 -0.63
CA TYR A 52 -17.15 7.15 -1.10
C TYR A 52 -17.59 5.74 -0.74
N TYR A 53 -18.75 5.61 -0.11
CA TYR A 53 -19.32 4.34 0.37
C TYR A 53 -20.59 3.91 -0.39
N GLY A 54 -21.00 4.66 -1.40
CA GLY A 54 -22.22 4.38 -2.15
C GLY A 54 -22.06 3.23 -3.14
N HIS A 55 -23.19 2.80 -3.69
CA HIS A 55 -23.28 1.66 -4.61
C HIS A 55 -24.00 2.02 -5.92
N GLU A 56 -24.08 3.30 -6.28
CA GLU A 56 -24.69 3.73 -7.52
C GLU A 56 -23.94 3.17 -8.72
N ARG A 57 -24.69 2.65 -9.71
CA ARG A 57 -24.12 2.16 -10.96
C ARG A 57 -23.75 3.31 -11.92
N GLU A 58 -24.51 4.39 -11.88
CA GLU A 58 -24.25 5.63 -12.62
C GLU A 58 -24.06 6.74 -11.59
N LEU A 59 -22.80 7.00 -11.25
CA LEU A 59 -22.45 7.92 -10.19
C LEU A 59 -22.27 9.34 -10.75
N VAL A 60 -23.06 10.27 -10.25
CA VAL A 60 -22.85 11.71 -10.45
C VAL A 60 -22.30 12.28 -9.14
N ILE A 61 -21.02 12.63 -9.11
CA ILE A 61 -20.41 13.22 -7.93
C ILE A 61 -21.05 14.60 -7.67
N PRO A 62 -21.51 14.90 -6.45
CA PRO A 62 -22.13 16.19 -6.15
C PRO A 62 -21.12 17.32 -6.23
N SER A 63 -21.51 18.46 -6.82
CA SER A 63 -20.69 19.68 -6.87
C SER A 63 -20.60 20.42 -5.52
N VAL A 64 -21.43 20.04 -4.54
CA VAL A 64 -21.53 20.66 -3.21
C VAL A 64 -21.86 19.61 -2.17
N LEU A 65 -21.12 19.59 -1.06
CA LEU A 65 -21.39 18.77 0.13
C LEU A 65 -21.63 19.69 1.33
N ASN A 66 -22.84 19.63 1.91
CA ASN A 66 -23.26 20.47 3.05
C ASN A 66 -22.94 21.99 2.88
N GLY A 67 -23.01 22.49 1.65
CA GLY A 67 -22.74 23.89 1.33
C GLY A 67 -21.31 24.20 0.90
N ALA A 68 -20.35 23.30 1.08
CA ALA A 68 -18.99 23.42 0.58
C ALA A 68 -18.87 22.90 -0.86
N LYS A 69 -18.22 23.68 -1.74
CA LYS A 69 -17.98 23.26 -3.13
C LYS A 69 -16.94 22.15 -3.18
N VAL A 70 -17.21 21.08 -3.91
CA VAL A 70 -16.24 19.99 -4.16
C VAL A 70 -15.25 20.45 -5.22
N THR A 71 -13.97 20.52 -4.85
CA THR A 71 -12.88 20.94 -5.74
C THR A 71 -11.78 19.89 -5.89
N SER A 72 -11.76 18.87 -5.02
CA SER A 72 -10.76 17.81 -5.03
C SER A 72 -11.40 16.45 -4.78
N LEU A 73 -10.92 15.43 -5.50
CA LEU A 73 -11.08 14.04 -5.15
C LEU A 73 -9.74 13.59 -4.55
N GLY A 74 -9.73 13.20 -3.29
CA GLY A 74 -8.52 12.80 -2.56
C GLY A 74 -7.93 11.48 -3.04
N ASP A 75 -6.77 11.14 -2.49
CA ASP A 75 -6.12 9.86 -2.74
C ASP A 75 -7.04 8.70 -2.30
N GLU A 76 -7.13 7.66 -3.12
CA GLU A 76 -7.89 6.44 -2.86
C GLU A 76 -9.39 6.67 -2.54
N SER A 77 -9.95 7.82 -2.89
CA SER A 77 -11.30 8.24 -2.46
C SER A 77 -12.45 7.39 -3.01
N PHE A 78 -12.27 6.69 -4.13
CA PHE A 78 -13.26 5.80 -4.77
C PHE A 78 -12.73 4.39 -4.99
N VAL A 79 -11.76 3.95 -4.19
CA VAL A 79 -11.17 2.61 -4.28
C VAL A 79 -12.21 1.52 -4.09
N ILE A 80 -12.14 0.47 -4.96
CA ILE A 80 -13.04 -0.70 -4.93
C ILE A 80 -14.52 -0.32 -5.09
N SER A 81 -14.82 0.93 -5.43
CA SER A 81 -16.18 1.31 -5.80
C SER A 81 -16.60 0.60 -7.10
N SER A 82 -17.90 0.40 -7.31
CA SER A 82 -18.37 -0.42 -8.43
C SER A 82 -19.32 0.33 -9.39
N PRO A 83 -19.22 1.66 -9.58
CA PRO A 83 -20.03 2.34 -10.61
C PRO A 83 -19.61 1.84 -12.00
N ILE A 84 -20.55 1.84 -12.92
CA ILE A 84 -20.28 1.58 -14.35
C ILE A 84 -19.84 2.88 -15.03
N SER A 85 -20.43 3.99 -14.60
CA SER A 85 -20.09 5.31 -15.10
C SER A 85 -19.94 6.31 -13.95
N VAL A 86 -18.98 7.24 -14.10
CA VAL A 86 -18.77 8.36 -13.18
C VAL A 86 -18.79 9.66 -13.95
N SER A 87 -19.57 10.63 -13.46
CA SER A 87 -19.54 12.03 -13.91
C SER A 87 -18.95 12.89 -12.80
N ILE A 88 -17.81 13.50 -13.06
CA ILE A 88 -17.14 14.45 -12.16
C ILE A 88 -17.68 15.85 -12.49
N PRO A 89 -18.19 16.61 -11.51
CA PRO A 89 -18.81 17.91 -11.77
C PRO A 89 -17.79 19.00 -12.10
N ASP A 90 -18.27 20.03 -12.82
CA ASP A 90 -17.51 21.27 -12.98
C ASP A 90 -17.17 21.89 -11.62
N GLY A 91 -15.93 22.40 -11.52
CA GLY A 91 -15.37 22.95 -10.28
C GLY A 91 -14.36 22.01 -9.61
N VAL A 92 -14.37 20.71 -9.92
CA VAL A 92 -13.30 19.80 -9.50
C VAL A 92 -12.05 20.10 -10.33
N THR A 93 -10.95 20.34 -9.63
CA THR A 93 -9.65 20.72 -10.21
C THR A 93 -8.59 19.64 -10.07
N SER A 94 -8.78 18.69 -9.17
CA SER A 94 -7.78 17.62 -8.92
C SER A 94 -8.43 16.27 -8.68
N ILE A 95 -7.77 15.23 -9.21
CA ILE A 95 -8.01 13.83 -8.92
C ILE A 95 -6.73 13.30 -8.28
N GLY A 96 -6.82 12.74 -7.07
CA GLY A 96 -5.72 12.24 -6.27
C GLY A 96 -5.09 10.95 -6.80
N ASN A 97 -4.04 10.50 -6.13
CA ASN A 97 -3.36 9.24 -6.46
C ASN A 97 -4.30 8.07 -6.20
N SER A 98 -4.29 7.09 -7.11
CA SER A 98 -5.10 5.86 -6.97
C SER A 98 -6.59 6.13 -6.68
N ALA A 99 -7.11 7.31 -7.00
CA ALA A 99 -8.45 7.75 -6.59
C ALA A 99 -9.56 6.75 -6.96
N PHE A 100 -9.45 6.08 -8.12
CA PHE A 100 -10.39 5.05 -8.60
C PHE A 100 -9.76 3.66 -8.70
N TRP A 101 -8.67 3.41 -7.97
CA TRP A 101 -7.98 2.12 -8.01
C TRP A 101 -8.93 0.94 -7.75
N LEU A 102 -8.82 -0.13 -8.56
CA LEU A 102 -9.68 -1.32 -8.51
C LEU A 102 -11.19 -1.03 -8.59
N SER A 103 -11.60 0.10 -9.19
CA SER A 103 -13.02 0.33 -9.50
C SER A 103 -13.45 -0.55 -10.69
N LEU A 104 -13.59 -1.87 -10.41
CA LEU A 104 -13.73 -2.94 -11.40
C LEU A 104 -15.02 -2.86 -12.25
N GLY A 105 -15.93 -1.97 -11.92
CA GLY A 105 -17.13 -1.67 -12.72
C GLY A 105 -16.95 -0.53 -13.72
N LEU A 106 -15.98 0.37 -13.48
CA LEU A 106 -15.87 1.66 -14.14
C LEU A 106 -15.43 1.55 -15.60
N SER A 107 -16.40 1.58 -16.51
CA SER A 107 -16.15 1.52 -17.94
C SER A 107 -16.18 2.88 -18.64
N THR A 108 -16.76 3.89 -18.00
CA THR A 108 -16.92 5.24 -18.56
C THR A 108 -16.69 6.29 -17.49
N ILE A 109 -15.87 7.32 -17.79
CA ILE A 109 -15.68 8.47 -16.93
C ILE A 109 -15.79 9.77 -17.73
N HIS A 110 -16.44 10.76 -17.14
CA HIS A 110 -16.50 12.11 -17.68
C HIS A 110 -15.66 13.05 -16.80
N LEU A 111 -14.59 13.60 -17.39
CA LEU A 111 -13.69 14.56 -16.75
C LEU A 111 -14.13 15.99 -17.09
N PRO A 112 -14.25 16.91 -16.11
CA PRO A 112 -14.74 18.26 -16.35
C PRO A 112 -13.65 19.17 -16.96
N ASP A 113 -14.07 20.23 -17.67
CA ASP A 113 -13.17 21.25 -18.22
C ASP A 113 -12.46 22.10 -17.16
N SER A 114 -12.82 21.96 -15.88
CA SER A 114 -12.13 22.60 -14.75
C SER A 114 -10.92 21.79 -14.24
N LEU A 115 -10.75 20.54 -14.69
CA LEU A 115 -9.72 19.63 -14.17
C LEU A 115 -8.31 20.11 -14.55
N LEU A 116 -7.44 20.28 -13.55
CA LEU A 116 -6.06 20.74 -13.72
C LEU A 116 -5.04 19.62 -13.53
N SER A 117 -5.35 18.63 -12.68
CA SER A 117 -4.40 17.56 -12.35
C SER A 117 -5.05 16.19 -12.22
N ILE A 118 -4.31 15.16 -12.68
CA ILE A 118 -4.62 13.74 -12.49
C ILE A 118 -3.43 13.12 -11.79
N GLY A 119 -3.65 12.47 -10.65
CA GLY A 119 -2.63 11.83 -9.81
C GLY A 119 -2.03 10.56 -10.39
N ASN A 120 -1.02 10.02 -9.70
CA ASN A 120 -0.39 8.75 -10.06
C ASN A 120 -1.41 7.62 -9.96
N TYR A 121 -1.44 6.73 -10.96
CA TYR A 121 -2.28 5.52 -10.95
C TYR A 121 -3.78 5.78 -10.71
N ALA A 122 -4.25 6.99 -10.99
CA ALA A 122 -5.59 7.47 -10.60
C ALA A 122 -6.74 6.55 -11.02
N PHE A 123 -6.60 5.83 -12.13
CA PHE A 123 -7.58 4.89 -12.67
C PHE A 123 -7.02 3.47 -12.82
N GLU A 124 -6.03 3.12 -12.01
CA GLU A 124 -5.40 1.80 -12.10
C GLU A 124 -6.42 0.68 -11.97
N SER A 125 -6.30 -0.33 -12.87
CA SER A 125 -7.17 -1.51 -12.92
C SER A 125 -8.66 -1.21 -13.16
N CYS A 126 -8.98 -0.04 -13.73
CA CYS A 126 -10.33 0.27 -14.18
C CYS A 126 -10.58 -0.28 -15.59
N PRO A 127 -11.73 -0.92 -15.87
CA PRO A 127 -12.06 -1.43 -17.20
C PRO A 127 -12.58 -0.33 -18.15
N LEU A 128 -12.01 0.88 -18.07
CA LEU A 128 -12.32 1.99 -18.97
C LEU A 128 -12.13 1.57 -20.43
N THR A 129 -12.99 2.05 -21.33
CA THR A 129 -12.89 1.77 -22.76
C THR A 129 -12.29 2.91 -23.56
N SER A 130 -12.61 4.14 -23.15
CA SER A 130 -12.03 5.37 -23.69
C SER A 130 -12.03 6.48 -22.63
N VAL A 131 -11.10 7.42 -22.77
CA VAL A 131 -11.01 8.61 -21.88
C VAL A 131 -10.74 9.85 -22.73
N PHE A 132 -11.54 10.90 -22.53
CA PHE A 132 -11.23 12.24 -23.04
C PHE A 132 -10.54 13.05 -21.92
N ILE A 133 -9.32 13.56 -22.20
CA ILE A 133 -8.58 14.41 -21.28
C ILE A 133 -8.74 15.86 -21.74
N PRO A 134 -9.36 16.75 -20.92
CA PRO A 134 -9.61 18.13 -21.30
C PRO A 134 -8.32 18.98 -21.35
N ASP A 135 -8.34 20.04 -22.17
CA ASP A 135 -7.20 20.95 -22.40
C ASP A 135 -6.74 21.71 -21.14
N SER A 136 -7.58 21.75 -20.12
CA SER A 136 -7.27 22.34 -18.82
C SER A 136 -6.24 21.54 -18.01
N VAL A 137 -6.05 20.25 -18.30
CA VAL A 137 -5.11 19.40 -17.55
C VAL A 137 -3.67 19.84 -17.81
N ILE A 138 -3.02 20.36 -16.78
CA ILE A 138 -1.63 20.86 -16.81
C ILE A 138 -0.66 20.00 -16.00
N SER A 139 -1.16 18.96 -15.33
CA SER A 139 -0.35 17.99 -14.57
C SER A 139 -0.93 16.60 -14.73
N ILE A 140 -0.07 15.62 -15.04
CA ILE A 140 -0.43 14.20 -15.13
C ILE A 140 0.64 13.38 -14.43
N GLY A 141 0.19 12.51 -13.55
CA GLY A 141 1.06 11.65 -12.74
C GLY A 141 1.71 10.50 -13.51
N LEU A 142 2.28 9.57 -12.75
CA LEU A 142 2.83 8.33 -13.26
C LEU A 142 1.67 7.44 -13.73
N ASN A 143 1.75 6.97 -14.96
CA ASN A 143 0.80 6.10 -15.65
C ASN A 143 -0.61 6.01 -15.01
N PRO A 144 -1.47 7.04 -15.12
CA PRO A 144 -2.76 7.06 -14.43
C PRO A 144 -3.72 5.97 -14.91
N PHE A 145 -3.43 5.31 -16.03
CA PHE A 145 -4.24 4.26 -16.64
C PHE A 145 -3.56 2.89 -16.57
N LEU A 146 -2.70 2.67 -15.58
CA LEU A 146 -2.03 1.40 -15.36
C LEU A 146 -3.06 0.26 -15.27
N SER A 147 -2.79 -0.86 -15.96
CA SER A 147 -3.69 -2.05 -15.96
C SER A 147 -5.12 -1.81 -16.42
N CYS A 148 -5.38 -0.73 -17.17
CA CYS A 148 -6.66 -0.53 -17.86
C CYS A 148 -6.72 -1.40 -19.12
N ASP A 149 -6.99 -2.68 -18.95
CA ASP A 149 -6.89 -3.72 -20.01
C ASP A 149 -7.89 -3.54 -21.17
N ARG A 150 -8.97 -2.77 -20.94
CA ARG A 150 -9.99 -2.47 -21.94
C ARG A 150 -9.84 -1.10 -22.59
N LEU A 151 -8.87 -0.30 -22.14
CA LEU A 151 -8.66 1.04 -22.66
C LEU A 151 -8.05 0.97 -24.06
N THR A 152 -8.85 1.30 -25.06
CA THR A 152 -8.43 1.28 -26.47
C THR A 152 -8.08 2.67 -26.99
N GLU A 153 -8.59 3.72 -26.35
CA GLU A 153 -8.46 5.08 -26.84
C GLU A 153 -8.35 6.11 -25.72
N ILE A 154 -7.31 6.93 -25.77
CA ILE A 154 -7.23 8.19 -25.03
C ILE A 154 -7.34 9.31 -26.07
N VAL A 155 -8.29 10.24 -25.84
CA VAL A 155 -8.53 11.38 -26.71
C VAL A 155 -8.02 12.65 -26.03
N VAL A 156 -7.12 13.35 -26.69
CA VAL A 156 -6.70 14.71 -26.34
C VAL A 156 -6.85 15.61 -27.55
N SER A 157 -7.17 16.89 -27.35
CA SER A 157 -7.20 17.88 -28.43
C SER A 157 -5.82 18.01 -29.11
N PRO A 158 -5.75 18.22 -30.44
CA PRO A 158 -4.48 18.52 -31.11
C PRO A 158 -3.76 19.75 -30.51
N ASP A 159 -4.52 20.69 -29.96
CA ASP A 159 -4.02 21.92 -29.36
C ASP A 159 -3.78 21.81 -27.86
N HIS A 160 -3.94 20.60 -27.25
CA HIS A 160 -3.72 20.39 -25.81
C HIS A 160 -2.32 20.89 -25.39
N PRO A 161 -2.22 21.73 -24.34
CA PRO A 161 -0.95 22.41 -24.01
C PRO A 161 0.16 21.48 -23.51
N LEU A 162 -0.20 20.34 -22.90
CA LEU A 162 0.74 19.42 -22.25
C LEU A 162 0.88 18.09 -22.97
N LEU A 163 -0.20 17.54 -23.54
CA LEU A 163 -0.29 16.15 -23.98
C LEU A 163 -0.43 16.03 -25.49
N GLU A 164 0.03 14.91 -26.04
CA GLU A 164 -0.20 14.52 -27.43
C GLU A 164 -0.38 12.99 -27.53
N ILE A 165 -1.18 12.58 -28.51
CA ILE A 165 -1.29 11.18 -28.93
C ILE A 165 -0.48 11.02 -30.23
N ASN A 166 0.45 10.08 -30.21
CA ASN A 166 1.18 9.68 -31.39
C ASN A 166 1.02 8.16 -31.57
N ASP A 167 0.39 7.77 -32.67
CA ASP A 167 0.08 6.34 -32.96
C ASP A 167 -0.63 5.63 -31.79
N GLY A 168 -1.61 6.31 -31.17
CA GLY A 168 -2.38 5.77 -30.04
C GLY A 168 -1.67 5.80 -28.68
N VAL A 169 -0.39 6.17 -28.62
CA VAL A 169 0.44 6.25 -27.41
C VAL A 169 0.39 7.67 -26.85
N LEU A 170 0.30 7.79 -25.53
CA LEU A 170 0.23 9.09 -24.84
C LEU A 170 1.63 9.61 -24.50
N PHE A 171 1.90 10.86 -24.89
CA PHE A 171 3.14 11.55 -24.62
C PHE A 171 2.92 12.89 -23.93
N SER A 172 3.91 13.32 -23.14
CA SER A 172 4.06 14.71 -22.71
C SER A 172 4.80 15.52 -23.77
N LYS A 173 4.19 16.64 -24.23
CA LYS A 173 4.81 17.58 -25.16
C LYS A 173 5.95 18.36 -24.52
N LYS A 174 5.83 18.65 -23.20
CA LYS A 174 6.75 19.54 -22.48
C LYS A 174 8.10 18.87 -22.23
N ASP A 175 8.08 17.68 -21.65
CA ASP A 175 9.27 16.92 -21.25
C ASP A 175 9.58 15.77 -22.20
N LYS A 176 8.84 15.67 -23.33
CA LYS A 176 9.05 14.65 -24.36
C LYS A 176 9.09 13.23 -23.78
N ARG A 177 8.24 12.96 -22.80
CA ARG A 177 8.16 11.70 -22.09
C ARG A 177 7.02 10.83 -22.63
N LEU A 178 7.28 9.55 -22.88
CA LEU A 178 6.25 8.55 -23.11
C LEU A 178 5.56 8.23 -21.78
N ILE A 179 4.24 8.45 -21.68
CA ILE A 179 3.49 8.31 -20.44
C ILE A 179 2.78 6.95 -20.37
N TRP A 180 2.12 6.54 -21.44
CA TRP A 180 1.28 5.34 -21.46
C TRP A 180 1.24 4.71 -22.86
N TYR A 181 1.43 3.39 -22.91
CA TYR A 181 1.27 2.55 -24.10
C TYR A 181 0.02 1.69 -23.97
N PRO A 182 -0.85 1.62 -24.99
CA PRO A 182 -2.12 0.90 -24.92
C PRO A 182 -1.94 -0.62 -24.79
N LEU A 183 -2.52 -1.23 -23.74
CA LEU A 183 -2.51 -2.69 -23.54
C LEU A 183 -3.30 -3.45 -24.59
N SER A 184 -4.26 -2.78 -25.24
CA SER A 184 -5.11 -3.35 -26.29
C SER A 184 -4.39 -3.53 -27.64
N ARG A 185 -3.17 -2.97 -27.80
CA ARG A 185 -2.38 -3.17 -29.03
C ARG A 185 -1.90 -4.62 -29.16
N THR A 186 -1.89 -5.08 -30.40
CA THR A 186 -1.47 -6.45 -30.75
C THR A 186 -0.12 -6.49 -31.49
N ASP A 187 0.54 -5.33 -31.66
CA ASP A 187 1.83 -5.25 -32.30
C ASP A 187 2.88 -6.00 -31.46
N SER A 188 3.70 -6.79 -32.13
CA SER A 188 4.83 -7.50 -31.51
C SER A 188 6.07 -6.63 -31.38
N GLU A 189 6.15 -5.52 -32.12
CA GLU A 189 7.28 -4.59 -32.12
C GLU A 189 6.76 -3.16 -32.03
N TYR A 190 7.45 -2.32 -31.23
CA TYR A 190 7.18 -0.90 -31.16
C TYR A 190 8.48 -0.09 -31.21
N ALA A 191 8.56 0.85 -32.17
CA ALA A 191 9.64 1.81 -32.27
C ALA A 191 9.22 3.13 -31.59
N ILE A 192 9.87 3.48 -30.48
CA ILE A 192 9.63 4.75 -29.80
C ILE A 192 10.05 5.90 -30.75
N PRO A 193 9.20 6.93 -30.95
CA PRO A 193 9.49 8.02 -31.87
C PRO A 193 10.76 8.79 -31.52
N GLN A 194 11.54 9.18 -32.54
CA GLN A 194 12.66 10.10 -32.38
C GLN A 194 12.22 11.42 -31.75
N GLY A 195 13.02 11.96 -30.85
CA GLY A 195 12.70 13.16 -30.08
C GLY A 195 12.06 12.88 -28.72
N THR A 196 11.62 11.63 -28.43
CA THR A 196 11.29 11.19 -27.08
C THR A 196 12.56 11.20 -26.23
N THR A 197 12.54 11.83 -25.06
CA THR A 197 13.73 11.99 -24.19
C THR A 197 13.74 11.08 -22.98
N SER A 198 12.56 10.58 -22.57
CA SER A 198 12.42 9.63 -21.46
C SER A 198 11.22 8.70 -21.62
N ILE A 199 11.27 7.55 -20.96
CA ILE A 199 10.18 6.61 -20.82
C ILE A 199 9.68 6.71 -19.38
N GLY A 200 8.38 6.93 -19.21
CA GLY A 200 7.76 7.01 -17.89
C GLY A 200 7.77 5.66 -17.16
N GLU A 201 7.77 5.73 -15.84
CA GLU A 201 7.58 4.56 -15.00
C GLU A 201 6.30 3.81 -15.38
N SER A 202 6.37 2.49 -15.44
CA SER A 202 5.25 1.61 -15.76
C SER A 202 4.59 1.89 -17.13
N ALA A 203 5.23 2.64 -18.04
CA ALA A 203 4.62 3.07 -19.30
C ALA A 203 4.23 1.92 -20.23
N PHE A 204 4.92 0.78 -20.16
CA PHE A 204 4.67 -0.45 -20.91
C PHE A 204 4.21 -1.61 -20.01
N THR A 205 3.93 -1.38 -18.73
CA THR A 205 3.57 -2.46 -17.80
C THR A 205 2.36 -3.25 -18.31
N TYR A 206 2.42 -4.59 -18.26
CA TYR A 206 1.44 -5.54 -18.80
C TYR A 206 1.31 -5.58 -20.32
N CYS A 207 2.23 -5.03 -21.11
CA CYS A 207 2.19 -5.08 -22.58
C CYS A 207 2.57 -6.48 -23.09
N LYS A 208 1.65 -7.44 -22.95
CA LYS A 208 1.88 -8.86 -23.26
C LYS A 208 2.07 -9.17 -24.75
N SER A 209 1.69 -8.26 -25.64
CA SER A 209 1.84 -8.46 -27.10
C SER A 209 3.24 -8.13 -27.59
N LEU A 210 3.97 -7.25 -26.87
CA LEU A 210 5.29 -6.80 -27.29
C LEU A 210 6.35 -7.89 -27.08
N SER A 211 7.09 -8.21 -28.13
CA SER A 211 8.31 -9.00 -28.07
C SER A 211 9.57 -8.17 -28.27
N SER A 212 9.44 -6.96 -28.88
CA SER A 212 10.56 -6.06 -29.15
C SER A 212 10.19 -4.59 -28.94
N VAL A 213 11.08 -3.81 -28.33
CA VAL A 213 10.97 -2.35 -28.25
C VAL A 213 12.26 -1.70 -28.74
N ILE A 214 12.14 -0.80 -29.72
CA ILE A 214 13.27 -0.04 -30.28
C ILE A 214 13.33 1.31 -29.59
N ILE A 215 14.44 1.59 -28.92
CA ILE A 215 14.70 2.83 -28.17
C ILE A 215 15.58 3.76 -29.02
N PRO A 216 15.11 5.00 -29.32
CA PRO A 216 15.85 5.95 -30.12
C PRO A 216 16.98 6.64 -29.33
N ASP A 217 18.01 7.12 -30.03
CA ASP A 217 19.16 7.83 -29.46
C ASP A 217 18.80 9.11 -28.69
N SER A 218 17.59 9.61 -28.85
CA SER A 218 17.09 10.78 -28.10
C SER A 218 16.71 10.47 -26.64
N ILE A 219 16.55 9.20 -26.25
CA ILE A 219 16.31 8.82 -24.86
C ILE A 219 17.59 9.09 -24.05
N THR A 220 17.46 9.91 -23.01
CA THR A 220 18.58 10.30 -22.14
C THR A 220 18.56 9.62 -20.78
N SER A 221 17.39 9.14 -20.34
CA SER A 221 17.22 8.45 -19.07
C SER A 221 16.02 7.51 -19.09
N ILE A 222 16.17 6.41 -18.35
CA ILE A 222 15.09 5.51 -17.91
C ILE A 222 15.33 5.32 -16.41
N GLU A 223 14.48 5.87 -15.56
CA GLU A 223 14.73 5.89 -14.11
C GLU A 223 14.30 4.60 -13.42
N TYR A 224 13.16 4.08 -13.79
CA TYR A 224 12.57 2.84 -13.29
C TYR A 224 12.31 1.89 -14.45
N ASN A 225 12.23 0.56 -14.20
CA ASN A 225 11.92 -0.42 -15.25
C ASN A 225 10.51 -0.17 -15.83
N PRO A 226 10.38 0.29 -17.07
CA PRO A 226 9.08 0.58 -17.66
C PRO A 226 8.37 -0.67 -18.24
N PHE A 227 9.05 -1.84 -18.25
CA PHE A 227 8.64 -3.07 -18.93
C PHE A 227 8.17 -4.16 -17.97
N GLN A 228 7.75 -3.80 -16.77
CA GLN A 228 7.24 -4.77 -15.80
C GLN A 228 6.08 -5.59 -16.41
N ARG A 229 6.02 -6.89 -16.14
CA ARG A 229 4.98 -7.80 -16.64
C ARG A 229 4.79 -7.80 -18.17
N CYS A 230 5.83 -7.43 -18.91
CA CYS A 230 5.90 -7.63 -20.35
C CYS A 230 6.44 -9.05 -20.64
N ASP A 231 5.63 -10.07 -20.34
CA ASP A 231 6.07 -11.47 -20.25
C ASP A 231 6.66 -12.02 -21.57
N ASN A 232 6.29 -11.42 -22.71
CA ASN A 232 6.78 -11.81 -24.04
C ASN A 232 7.91 -10.91 -24.56
N LEU A 233 8.32 -9.88 -23.81
CA LEU A 233 9.38 -8.98 -24.23
C LEU A 233 10.75 -9.69 -24.09
N THR A 234 11.35 -10.01 -25.23
CA THR A 234 12.67 -10.65 -25.31
C THR A 234 13.77 -9.66 -25.67
N ASP A 235 13.42 -8.61 -26.43
CA ASP A 235 14.40 -7.72 -27.04
C ASP A 235 14.08 -6.25 -26.76
N VAL A 236 15.04 -5.57 -26.16
CA VAL A 236 15.12 -4.10 -26.15
C VAL A 236 16.29 -3.70 -27.02
N VAL A 237 15.99 -2.98 -28.12
CA VAL A 237 16.97 -2.64 -29.14
C VAL A 237 17.40 -1.19 -28.98
N VAL A 238 18.70 -0.97 -28.77
CA VAL A 238 19.34 0.34 -28.79
C VAL A 238 20.47 0.37 -29.85
N SER A 239 20.71 1.53 -30.41
CA SER A 239 21.87 1.72 -31.33
C SER A 239 23.19 1.37 -30.61
N PRO A 240 24.18 0.74 -31.28
CA PRO A 240 25.50 0.50 -30.68
C PRO A 240 26.17 1.79 -30.20
N ASP A 241 25.88 2.91 -30.84
CA ASP A 241 26.43 4.24 -30.51
C ASP A 241 25.49 5.07 -29.62
N HIS A 242 24.46 4.46 -29.06
CA HIS A 242 23.48 5.16 -28.21
C HIS A 242 24.18 5.94 -27.09
N PRO A 243 23.89 7.25 -26.91
CA PRO A 243 24.67 8.11 -26.01
C PRO A 243 24.52 7.78 -24.52
N ALA A 244 23.35 7.23 -24.12
CA ALA A 244 22.98 7.03 -22.71
C ALA A 244 22.80 5.57 -22.29
N LEU A 245 22.50 4.67 -23.21
CA LEU A 245 22.10 3.29 -22.93
C LEU A 245 23.00 2.29 -23.66
N GLU A 246 23.09 1.07 -23.13
CA GLU A 246 23.76 -0.07 -23.75
C GLU A 246 23.07 -1.38 -23.41
N ILE A 247 23.24 -2.36 -24.30
CA ILE A 247 22.82 -3.75 -24.07
C ILE A 247 24.08 -4.59 -23.85
N ILE A 248 24.13 -5.31 -22.74
CA ILE A 248 25.16 -6.29 -22.42
C ILE A 248 24.47 -7.64 -22.19
N ASP A 249 24.74 -8.64 -23.02
CA ASP A 249 24.15 -9.98 -22.95
C ASP A 249 22.59 -9.98 -22.90
N GLY A 250 21.97 -9.05 -23.66
CA GLY A 250 20.52 -8.89 -23.71
C GLY A 250 19.91 -8.08 -22.55
N VAL A 251 20.71 -7.60 -21.62
CA VAL A 251 20.30 -6.81 -20.44
C VAL A 251 20.55 -5.33 -20.71
N LEU A 252 19.59 -4.47 -20.32
CA LEU A 252 19.65 -3.03 -20.53
C LEU A 252 20.36 -2.32 -19.37
N PHE A 253 21.35 -1.49 -19.72
CA PHE A 253 22.11 -0.69 -18.77
C PHE A 253 22.12 0.81 -19.15
N SER A 254 22.25 1.64 -18.13
CA SER A 254 22.61 3.06 -18.27
C SER A 254 24.12 3.20 -18.30
N LYS A 255 24.65 3.85 -19.35
CA LYS A 255 26.08 4.17 -19.47
C LYS A 255 26.52 5.24 -18.49
N LYS A 256 25.63 6.18 -18.17
CA LYS A 256 25.93 7.38 -17.38
C LYS A 256 26.19 7.06 -15.91
N ASP A 257 25.28 6.34 -15.28
CA ASP A 257 25.29 6.00 -13.86
C ASP A 257 25.65 4.53 -13.59
N LYS A 258 26.01 3.78 -14.65
CA LYS A 258 26.42 2.37 -14.56
C LYS A 258 25.38 1.50 -13.87
N ARG A 259 24.11 1.77 -14.14
CA ARG A 259 22.98 1.10 -13.50
C ARG A 259 22.39 0.02 -14.40
N LEU A 260 22.11 -1.16 -13.84
CA LEU A 260 21.30 -2.17 -14.50
C LEU A 260 19.83 -1.71 -14.45
N ILE A 261 19.19 -1.56 -15.62
CA ILE A 261 17.82 -1.02 -15.73
C ILE A 261 16.80 -2.15 -15.86
N TRP A 262 17.07 -3.13 -16.72
CA TRP A 262 16.10 -4.19 -17.03
C TRP A 262 16.80 -5.47 -17.47
N TYR A 263 16.42 -6.57 -16.85
CA TYR A 263 16.73 -7.95 -17.22
C TYR A 263 15.49 -8.60 -17.83
N PRO A 264 15.57 -9.29 -19.00
CA PRO A 264 14.41 -9.92 -19.63
C PRO A 264 13.83 -11.04 -18.77
N PRO A 265 12.56 -10.96 -18.27
CA PRO A 265 11.95 -12.04 -17.49
C PRO A 265 11.79 -13.36 -18.27
N SER A 266 11.70 -13.26 -19.61
CA SER A 266 11.58 -14.40 -20.52
C SER A 266 12.89 -15.15 -20.76
N LYS A 267 14.04 -14.65 -20.27
CA LYS A 267 15.34 -15.29 -20.45
C LYS A 267 15.39 -16.62 -19.68
N ASP A 268 15.83 -17.69 -20.35
CA ASP A 268 15.87 -19.05 -19.78
C ASP A 268 17.05 -19.31 -18.84
N ASP A 269 17.85 -18.29 -18.52
CA ASP A 269 19.00 -18.43 -17.63
C ASP A 269 18.54 -18.72 -16.18
N SER A 270 19.08 -19.74 -15.56
CA SER A 270 18.90 -20.00 -14.12
C SER A 270 19.87 -19.21 -13.24
N GLU A 271 20.99 -18.75 -13.82
CA GLU A 271 22.04 -17.99 -13.13
C GLU A 271 22.42 -16.76 -13.93
N TYR A 272 22.61 -15.64 -13.27
CA TYR A 272 23.10 -14.42 -13.91
C TYR A 272 24.21 -13.77 -13.08
N VAL A 273 25.29 -13.37 -13.76
CA VAL A 273 26.41 -12.62 -13.17
C VAL A 273 26.34 -11.18 -13.63
N ILE A 274 26.05 -10.26 -12.72
CA ILE A 274 26.02 -8.83 -13.03
C ILE A 274 27.44 -8.39 -13.43
N PRO A 275 27.62 -7.68 -14.56
CA PRO A 275 28.93 -7.23 -15.03
C PRO A 275 29.69 -6.38 -14.01
N GLN A 276 31.00 -6.61 -13.89
CA GLN A 276 31.88 -5.77 -13.09
C GLN A 276 31.84 -4.31 -13.56
N GLY A 277 31.84 -3.36 -12.62
CA GLY A 277 31.71 -1.93 -12.90
C GLY A 277 30.28 -1.41 -12.92
N THR A 278 29.27 -2.29 -12.75
CA THR A 278 27.91 -1.86 -12.41
C THR A 278 27.92 -1.24 -11.02
N VAL A 279 27.26 -0.10 -10.84
CA VAL A 279 27.25 0.68 -9.58
C VAL A 279 25.94 0.52 -8.82
N SER A 280 24.83 0.25 -9.52
CA SER A 280 23.53 0.04 -8.86
C SER A 280 22.63 -0.90 -9.65
N ILE A 281 21.71 -1.55 -8.95
CA ILE A 281 20.59 -2.29 -9.52
C ILE A 281 19.37 -1.38 -9.47
N GLY A 282 18.79 -1.10 -10.64
CA GLY A 282 17.66 -0.19 -10.78
C GLY A 282 16.37 -0.72 -10.17
N GLY A 283 15.41 0.17 -9.94
CA GLY A 283 14.08 -0.23 -9.50
C GLY A 283 13.40 -1.16 -10.51
N GLY A 284 12.84 -2.27 -10.03
CA GLY A 284 12.21 -3.31 -10.84
C GLY A 284 13.13 -4.01 -11.84
N ALA A 285 14.45 -3.92 -11.71
CA ALA A 285 15.39 -4.39 -12.73
C ALA A 285 15.28 -5.89 -13.05
N PHE A 286 14.98 -6.73 -12.07
CA PHE A 286 14.71 -8.18 -12.19
C PHE A 286 13.26 -8.52 -11.82
N TYR A 287 12.34 -7.61 -12.04
CA TYR A 287 10.93 -7.80 -11.68
C TYR A 287 10.35 -9.07 -12.32
N GLU A 288 9.82 -10.00 -11.50
CA GLU A 288 9.25 -11.30 -11.91
C GLU A 288 10.17 -12.17 -12.79
N CYS A 289 11.50 -12.10 -12.59
CA CYS A 289 12.45 -12.99 -13.25
C CYS A 289 12.43 -14.39 -12.61
N GLY A 290 11.30 -15.09 -12.79
CA GLY A 290 11.03 -16.38 -12.12
C GLY A 290 11.93 -17.54 -12.56
N ASN A 291 12.71 -17.42 -13.65
CA ASN A 291 13.65 -18.47 -14.07
C ASN A 291 14.97 -18.43 -13.27
N LEU A 292 15.31 -17.25 -12.69
CA LEU A 292 16.57 -17.10 -11.95
C LEU A 292 16.51 -17.81 -10.60
N THR A 293 17.45 -18.72 -10.37
CA THR A 293 17.68 -19.37 -9.09
C THR A 293 18.85 -18.73 -8.32
N SER A 294 19.77 -18.07 -9.03
CA SER A 294 20.85 -17.30 -8.41
C SER A 294 21.25 -16.07 -9.21
N VAL A 295 21.65 -15.01 -8.50
CA VAL A 295 22.24 -13.81 -9.09
C VAL A 295 23.51 -13.46 -8.32
N VAL A 296 24.63 -13.33 -9.06
CA VAL A 296 25.90 -12.91 -8.48
C VAL A 296 26.00 -11.39 -8.58
N ILE A 297 25.99 -10.73 -7.43
CA ILE A 297 26.14 -9.27 -7.31
C ILE A 297 27.62 -8.95 -7.07
N PRO A 298 28.31 -8.22 -7.97
CA PRO A 298 29.72 -7.91 -7.82
C PRO A 298 29.95 -6.83 -6.75
N ASP A 299 31.17 -6.80 -6.20
CA ASP A 299 31.63 -5.68 -5.41
C ASP A 299 31.56 -4.37 -6.21
N GLY A 300 31.17 -3.29 -5.52
CA GLY A 300 30.99 -1.96 -6.14
C GLY A 300 29.55 -1.55 -6.39
N ILE A 301 28.57 -2.49 -6.24
CA ILE A 301 27.14 -2.13 -6.20
C ILE A 301 26.88 -1.37 -4.90
N ALA A 302 26.42 -0.11 -5.01
CA ALA A 302 26.13 0.75 -3.86
C ALA A 302 24.67 0.65 -3.38
N SER A 303 23.72 0.32 -4.29
CA SER A 303 22.30 0.25 -3.93
C SER A 303 21.54 -0.78 -4.77
N ILE A 304 20.51 -1.36 -4.14
CA ILE A 304 19.49 -2.20 -4.75
C ILE A 304 18.18 -1.41 -4.68
N GLY A 305 17.60 -1.11 -5.85
CA GLY A 305 16.41 -0.26 -5.97
C GLY A 305 15.12 -0.92 -5.49
N ASN A 306 14.05 -0.14 -5.43
CA ASN A 306 12.72 -0.63 -5.08
C ASN A 306 12.28 -1.74 -6.06
N GLU A 307 11.67 -2.79 -5.54
CA GLU A 307 11.16 -3.93 -6.35
C GLU A 307 12.23 -4.61 -7.24
N ALA A 308 13.52 -4.39 -6.99
CA ALA A 308 14.61 -4.83 -7.88
C ALA A 308 14.55 -6.33 -8.20
N PHE A 309 14.20 -7.19 -7.24
CA PHE A 309 14.02 -8.64 -7.37
C PHE A 309 12.59 -9.09 -7.02
N TYR A 310 11.62 -8.17 -7.08
CA TYR A 310 10.23 -8.53 -6.74
C TYR A 310 9.72 -9.66 -7.62
N GLY A 311 9.15 -10.70 -7.01
CA GLY A 311 8.58 -11.83 -7.73
C GLY A 311 9.62 -12.77 -8.39
N CYS A 312 10.90 -12.71 -8.00
CA CYS A 312 11.89 -13.73 -8.38
C CYS A 312 11.60 -15.02 -7.59
N GLU A 313 10.51 -15.70 -7.93
CA GLU A 313 9.93 -16.79 -7.13
C GLU A 313 10.88 -17.97 -6.87
N ASN A 314 11.82 -18.25 -7.80
CA ASN A 314 12.76 -19.34 -7.71
C ASN A 314 14.15 -18.94 -7.18
N LEU A 315 14.37 -17.65 -6.84
CA LEU A 315 15.63 -17.20 -6.27
C LEU A 315 15.84 -17.86 -4.88
N ASP A 316 16.86 -18.69 -4.77
CA ASP A 316 17.09 -19.51 -3.57
C ASP A 316 18.05 -18.85 -2.57
N VAL A 317 19.21 -18.41 -3.04
CA VAL A 317 20.23 -17.74 -2.22
C VAL A 317 20.78 -16.53 -2.94
N ILE A 318 20.96 -15.44 -2.21
CA ILE A 318 21.63 -14.25 -2.71
C ILE A 318 22.61 -13.71 -1.66
N ILE A 319 23.78 -13.26 -2.13
CA ILE A 319 24.81 -12.64 -1.31
C ILE A 319 24.85 -11.16 -1.67
N ILE A 320 24.59 -10.30 -0.72
CA ILE A 320 24.67 -8.85 -0.87
C ILE A 320 26.08 -8.41 -0.45
N PRO A 321 26.91 -7.88 -1.39
CA PRO A 321 28.27 -7.49 -1.08
C PRO A 321 28.32 -6.29 -0.11
N ASP A 322 29.44 -6.17 0.62
CA ASP A 322 29.62 -5.13 1.64
C ASP A 322 29.64 -3.69 1.04
N SER A 323 29.66 -3.53 -0.29
CA SER A 323 29.50 -2.23 -0.96
C SER A 323 28.07 -1.70 -0.97
N VAL A 324 27.05 -2.56 -0.72
CA VAL A 324 25.64 -2.13 -0.73
C VAL A 324 25.31 -1.44 0.58
N GLU A 325 24.84 -0.20 0.50
CA GLU A 325 24.45 0.63 1.64
C GLU A 325 22.92 0.69 1.84
N GLN A 326 22.12 0.38 0.80
CA GLN A 326 20.67 0.51 0.82
C GLN A 326 19.99 -0.62 0.05
N ILE A 327 18.91 -1.14 0.63
CA ILE A 327 17.93 -2.04 0.00
C ILE A 327 16.59 -1.30 0.01
N GLY A 328 16.03 -1.11 -1.20
CA GLY A 328 14.80 -0.36 -1.41
C GLY A 328 13.53 -1.12 -0.99
N ASP A 329 12.41 -0.44 -1.13
CA ASP A 329 11.10 -1.00 -0.80
C ASP A 329 10.77 -2.17 -1.72
N LYS A 330 10.20 -3.24 -1.15
CA LYS A 330 9.82 -4.47 -1.86
C LYS A 330 10.95 -5.13 -2.66
N ALA A 331 12.22 -4.79 -2.37
CA ALA A 331 13.36 -5.19 -3.21
C ALA A 331 13.45 -6.71 -3.44
N PHE A 332 13.08 -7.53 -2.46
CA PHE A 332 13.00 -9.00 -2.53
C PHE A 332 11.59 -9.51 -2.24
N GLY A 333 10.58 -8.67 -2.40
CA GLY A 333 9.19 -9.08 -2.20
C GLY A 333 8.81 -10.27 -3.08
N HIS A 334 8.05 -11.23 -2.54
CA HIS A 334 7.61 -12.44 -3.23
C HIS A 334 8.72 -13.35 -3.80
N CYS A 335 9.94 -13.30 -3.24
CA CYS A 335 10.98 -14.28 -3.50
C CYS A 335 10.68 -15.55 -2.68
N HIS A 336 9.68 -16.32 -3.11
CA HIS A 336 9.09 -17.42 -2.34
C HIS A 336 10.09 -18.53 -1.97
N SER A 337 11.07 -18.79 -2.82
CA SER A 337 12.09 -19.81 -2.61
C SER A 337 13.31 -19.33 -1.84
N LEU A 338 13.44 -18.04 -1.54
CA LEU A 338 14.60 -17.47 -0.87
C LEU A 338 14.73 -18.08 0.53
N THR A 339 15.73 -18.95 0.72
CA THR A 339 15.96 -19.68 1.98
C THR A 339 16.86 -18.94 2.95
N ALA A 340 17.84 -18.20 2.42
CA ALA A 340 18.78 -17.38 3.18
C ALA A 340 19.27 -16.17 2.39
N ILE A 341 19.58 -15.11 3.11
CA ILE A 341 20.21 -13.91 2.56
C ILE A 341 21.34 -13.44 3.47
N ASN A 342 22.51 -13.16 2.87
CA ASN A 342 23.60 -12.50 3.57
C ASN A 342 23.54 -11.01 3.27
N LEU A 343 23.14 -10.20 4.24
CA LEU A 343 23.06 -8.75 4.12
C LEU A 343 24.45 -8.11 4.23
N SER A 344 24.64 -6.99 3.51
CA SER A 344 25.84 -6.15 3.58
C SER A 344 26.10 -5.66 5.00
N LYS A 345 27.36 -5.72 5.46
CA LYS A 345 27.74 -5.14 6.76
C LYS A 345 27.61 -3.62 6.84
N ASN A 346 27.60 -2.96 5.68
CA ASN A 346 27.48 -1.51 5.57
C ASN A 346 26.02 -1.07 5.30
N LEU A 347 25.07 -2.01 5.36
CA LEU A 347 23.65 -1.70 5.18
C LEU A 347 23.18 -0.73 6.26
N SER A 348 22.60 0.39 5.85
CA SER A 348 22.07 1.43 6.75
C SER A 348 20.57 1.31 7.01
N SER A 349 19.81 0.76 6.04
CA SER A 349 18.36 0.63 6.15
C SER A 349 17.83 -0.56 5.35
N ILE A 350 16.72 -1.09 5.83
CA ILE A 350 15.87 -2.08 5.13
C ILE A 350 14.57 -1.35 4.80
N GLY A 351 14.18 -1.34 3.50
CA GLY A 351 12.99 -0.65 3.00
C GLY A 351 11.67 -1.27 3.46
N ASP A 352 10.58 -0.60 3.16
CA ASP A 352 9.22 -1.10 3.39
C ASP A 352 8.98 -2.36 2.54
N ASP A 353 8.33 -3.38 3.12
CA ASP A 353 8.03 -4.65 2.43
C ASP A 353 9.26 -5.34 1.80
N ALA A 354 10.50 -4.99 2.17
CA ALA A 354 11.71 -5.43 1.46
C ALA A 354 11.80 -6.94 1.25
N PHE A 355 11.32 -7.75 2.21
CA PHE A 355 11.28 -9.22 2.17
C PHE A 355 9.85 -9.75 2.32
N THR A 356 8.85 -8.97 1.95
CA THR A 356 7.45 -9.39 2.06
C THR A 356 7.24 -10.70 1.30
N SER A 357 6.53 -11.66 1.92
CA SER A 357 6.23 -12.97 1.31
C SER A 357 7.45 -13.80 0.88
N CYS A 358 8.61 -13.63 1.50
CA CYS A 358 9.73 -14.57 1.38
C CYS A 358 9.41 -15.84 2.20
N LEU A 359 8.54 -16.70 1.65
CA LEU A 359 7.91 -17.80 2.40
C LEU A 359 8.90 -18.82 2.96
N SER A 360 10.03 -19.04 2.27
CA SER A 360 11.07 -20.01 2.65
C SER A 360 12.18 -19.41 3.51
N LEU A 361 12.21 -18.07 3.71
CA LEU A 361 13.26 -17.41 4.47
C LEU A 361 13.22 -17.84 5.94
N SER A 362 14.20 -18.66 6.32
CA SER A 362 14.27 -19.27 7.65
C SER A 362 15.17 -18.53 8.63
N GLU A 363 16.16 -17.81 8.10
CA GLU A 363 17.16 -17.06 8.84
C GLU A 363 17.48 -15.75 8.14
N VAL A 364 17.63 -14.68 8.90
CA VAL A 364 18.20 -13.41 8.46
C VAL A 364 18.96 -12.77 9.60
N ALA A 365 20.21 -12.37 9.34
CA ALA A 365 21.03 -11.63 10.29
C ALA A 365 21.02 -10.15 9.91
N ILE A 366 20.41 -9.31 10.74
CA ILE A 366 20.42 -7.86 10.54
C ILE A 366 21.78 -7.33 11.00
N PRO A 367 22.54 -6.63 10.13
CA PRO A 367 23.86 -6.12 10.47
C PRO A 367 23.81 -4.96 11.48
N GLU A 368 24.89 -4.81 12.27
CA GLU A 368 25.06 -3.77 13.29
C GLU A 368 25.08 -2.32 12.72
N GLY A 369 25.09 -2.14 11.41
CA GLY A 369 25.00 -0.82 10.77
C GLY A 369 23.57 -0.35 10.49
N VAL A 370 22.58 -1.23 10.56
CA VAL A 370 21.18 -0.92 10.22
C VAL A 370 20.56 -0.02 11.27
N VAL A 371 20.10 1.16 10.84
CA VAL A 371 19.47 2.18 11.68
C VAL A 371 17.96 2.09 11.65
N SER A 372 17.38 1.66 10.50
CA SER A 372 15.94 1.55 10.33
C SER A 372 15.50 0.26 9.65
N ILE A 373 14.38 -0.27 10.11
CA ILE A 373 13.63 -1.38 9.51
C ILE A 373 12.27 -0.83 9.11
N GLY A 374 11.92 -0.97 7.82
CA GLY A 374 10.69 -0.43 7.25
C GLY A 374 9.42 -1.15 7.68
N ASN A 375 8.27 -0.60 7.27
CA ASN A 375 6.96 -1.19 7.50
C ASN A 375 6.87 -2.55 6.81
N SER A 376 6.24 -3.53 7.44
CA SER A 376 5.97 -4.87 6.86
C SER A 376 7.19 -5.53 6.20
N SER A 377 8.42 -5.12 6.53
CA SER A 377 9.64 -5.52 5.81
C SER A 377 9.87 -7.02 5.76
N PHE A 378 9.34 -7.79 6.70
CA PHE A 378 9.33 -9.26 6.73
C PHE A 378 7.89 -9.83 6.77
N TYR A 379 6.92 -9.08 6.23
CA TYR A 379 5.53 -9.55 6.19
C TYR A 379 5.44 -10.94 5.56
N SER A 380 4.73 -11.87 6.23
CA SER A 380 4.49 -13.23 5.71
C SER A 380 5.77 -14.05 5.40
N CYS A 381 6.90 -13.79 6.09
CA CYS A 381 8.06 -14.68 6.10
C CYS A 381 7.72 -15.94 6.94
N ALA A 382 6.95 -16.85 6.33
CA ALA A 382 6.29 -17.94 7.06
C ALA A 382 7.27 -18.95 7.71
N SER A 383 8.47 -19.10 7.17
CA SER A 383 9.51 -20.03 7.68
C SER A 383 10.46 -19.37 8.69
N LEU A 384 10.42 -18.04 8.86
CA LEU A 384 11.30 -17.33 9.80
C LEU A 384 10.99 -17.75 11.24
N THR A 385 11.97 -18.32 11.94
CA THR A 385 11.77 -18.86 13.30
C THR A 385 12.26 -17.94 14.41
N SER A 386 13.31 -17.18 14.14
CA SER A 386 13.89 -16.20 15.07
C SER A 386 14.55 -15.05 14.30
N ILE A 387 14.67 -13.90 14.95
CA ILE A 387 15.42 -12.76 14.42
C ILE A 387 16.07 -12.00 15.57
N THR A 388 17.30 -11.51 15.32
CA THR A 388 17.99 -10.62 16.26
C THR A 388 18.00 -9.19 15.71
N ILE A 389 17.56 -8.24 16.51
CA ILE A 389 17.56 -6.82 16.16
C ILE A 389 18.75 -6.17 16.89
N PRO A 390 19.74 -5.61 16.14
CA PRO A 390 20.93 -5.01 16.75
C PRO A 390 20.63 -3.64 17.41
N ASP A 391 21.51 -3.22 18.31
CA ASP A 391 21.37 -1.97 19.08
C ASP A 391 21.40 -0.71 18.21
N SER A 392 21.89 -0.81 16.97
CA SER A 392 21.89 0.27 15.99
C SER A 392 20.50 0.65 15.47
N VAL A 393 19.53 -0.27 15.54
CA VAL A 393 18.15 -0.02 15.04
C VAL A 393 17.41 0.90 15.99
N ILE A 394 17.22 2.15 15.58
CA ILE A 394 16.50 3.17 16.37
C ILE A 394 15.13 3.51 15.78
N SER A 395 14.81 3.01 14.59
CA SER A 395 13.50 3.17 13.95
C SER A 395 13.00 1.82 13.44
N ILE A 396 11.78 1.49 13.84
CA ILE A 396 11.10 0.28 13.39
C ILE A 396 9.69 0.64 12.91
N GLY A 397 9.36 0.22 11.71
CA GLY A 397 8.08 0.49 11.07
C GLY A 397 6.91 -0.25 11.70
N THR A 398 5.76 -0.08 11.08
CA THR A 398 4.53 -0.76 11.46
C THR A 398 4.70 -2.26 11.27
N ASN A 399 4.50 -3.01 12.33
CA ASN A 399 4.61 -4.46 12.48
C ASN A 399 5.40 -5.19 11.36
N PRO A 400 6.73 -5.07 11.34
CA PRO A 400 7.54 -5.61 10.25
C PRO A 400 7.48 -7.14 10.15
N PHE A 401 6.99 -7.83 11.19
CA PHE A 401 6.90 -9.29 11.28
C PHE A 401 5.46 -9.83 11.20
N GLN A 402 4.53 -9.04 10.68
CA GLN A 402 3.14 -9.46 10.52
C GLN A 402 3.07 -10.76 9.70
N SER A 403 2.21 -11.69 10.12
CA SER A 403 2.01 -13.00 9.46
C SER A 403 3.24 -13.93 9.44
N CYS A 404 4.29 -13.68 10.21
CA CYS A 404 5.41 -14.60 10.38
C CYS A 404 5.00 -15.79 11.29
N ARG A 405 4.36 -16.79 10.69
CA ARG A 405 3.67 -17.87 11.44
C ARG A 405 4.60 -18.81 12.21
N SER A 406 5.88 -18.86 11.88
CA SER A 406 6.88 -19.68 12.58
C SER A 406 7.73 -18.85 13.55
N LEU A 407 7.60 -17.52 13.56
CA LEU A 407 8.43 -16.64 14.38
C LEU A 407 8.03 -16.75 15.85
N THR A 408 8.89 -17.37 16.63
CA THR A 408 8.68 -17.59 18.06
C THR A 408 9.49 -16.67 18.94
N GLU A 409 10.60 -16.11 18.40
CA GLU A 409 11.56 -15.32 19.17
C GLU A 409 12.09 -14.13 18.38
N ILE A 410 11.98 -12.96 19.00
CA ILE A 410 12.70 -11.75 18.60
C ILE A 410 13.67 -11.41 19.72
N SER A 411 14.98 -11.42 19.42
CA SER A 411 16.02 -11.11 20.38
C SER A 411 16.47 -9.67 20.22
N VAL A 412 16.45 -8.92 21.31
CA VAL A 412 17.06 -7.59 21.45
C VAL A 412 17.96 -7.57 22.68
N SER A 413 19.05 -6.81 22.63
CA SER A 413 19.93 -6.62 23.80
C SER A 413 19.14 -6.02 24.98
N PRO A 414 19.44 -6.40 26.24
CA PRO A 414 18.84 -5.73 27.40
C PRO A 414 19.13 -4.22 27.45
N ASP A 415 20.25 -3.80 26.86
CA ASP A 415 20.70 -2.40 26.80
C ASP A 415 20.27 -1.68 25.51
N HIS A 416 19.47 -2.34 24.64
CA HIS A 416 18.99 -1.74 23.38
C HIS A 416 18.34 -0.37 23.65
N PRO A 417 18.69 0.71 22.89
CA PRO A 417 18.25 2.07 23.23
C PRO A 417 16.74 2.31 23.13
N VAL A 418 16.07 1.64 22.22
CA VAL A 418 14.67 1.92 21.85
C VAL A 418 13.74 0.72 22.13
N LEU A 419 14.21 -0.50 21.90
CA LEU A 419 13.37 -1.71 21.93
C LEU A 419 13.60 -2.55 23.19
N GLU A 420 12.59 -3.33 23.55
CA GLU A 420 12.70 -4.37 24.58
C GLU A 420 11.77 -5.55 24.26
N THR A 421 12.09 -6.71 24.76
CA THR A 421 11.18 -7.85 24.78
C THR A 421 10.72 -8.17 26.20
N ILE A 422 9.40 -8.24 26.40
CA ILE A 422 8.79 -8.63 27.66
C ILE A 422 8.05 -9.96 27.43
N ASN A 423 8.53 -11.04 28.04
CA ASN A 423 7.95 -12.37 27.85
C ASN A 423 7.82 -12.76 26.35
N GLY A 424 8.80 -12.40 25.51
CA GLY A 424 8.83 -12.72 24.08
C GLY A 424 7.94 -11.85 23.20
N VAL A 425 7.35 -10.79 23.73
CA VAL A 425 6.58 -9.77 22.99
C VAL A 425 7.44 -8.53 22.81
N LEU A 426 7.47 -7.95 21.61
CA LEU A 426 8.31 -6.80 21.27
C LEU A 426 7.59 -5.48 21.61
N PHE A 427 8.32 -4.60 22.27
CA PHE A 427 7.86 -3.26 22.66
C PHE A 427 8.85 -2.17 22.24
N ASP A 428 8.33 -0.99 21.96
CA ASP A 428 9.06 0.25 21.94
C ASP A 428 9.03 0.87 23.36
N LYS A 429 10.24 1.09 23.94
CA LYS A 429 10.40 1.68 25.28
C LYS A 429 10.09 3.16 25.31
N THR A 430 10.26 3.86 24.17
CA THR A 430 10.22 5.33 24.12
C THR A 430 8.79 5.85 24.19
N ASP A 431 7.89 5.26 23.43
CA ASP A 431 6.45 5.59 23.40
C ASP A 431 5.58 4.59 24.16
N ARG A 432 6.20 3.51 24.71
CA ARG A 432 5.53 2.43 25.45
C ARG A 432 4.48 1.71 24.60
N ARG A 433 4.83 1.43 23.36
CA ARG A 433 3.99 0.77 22.36
C ARG A 433 4.31 -0.73 22.27
N LEU A 434 3.29 -1.57 22.30
CA LEU A 434 3.40 -2.97 21.93
C LEU A 434 3.48 -3.08 20.40
N ILE A 435 4.61 -3.57 19.86
CA ILE A 435 4.84 -3.62 18.40
C ILE A 435 4.38 -4.95 17.81
N TRP A 436 4.71 -6.07 18.46
CA TRP A 436 4.46 -7.39 17.89
C TRP A 436 4.26 -8.45 18.97
N TYR A 437 3.25 -9.32 18.75
CA TYR A 437 2.95 -10.51 19.56
C TYR A 437 3.15 -11.78 18.74
N PRO A 438 3.81 -12.86 19.28
CA PRO A 438 4.09 -14.09 18.53
C PRO A 438 2.82 -14.86 18.18
N ILE A 439 2.54 -15.04 16.89
CA ILE A 439 1.38 -15.80 16.37
C ILE A 439 1.39 -17.26 16.85
N PRO A 440 2.53 -18.00 16.80
CA PRO A 440 2.55 -19.43 17.16
C PRO A 440 2.42 -19.71 18.66
N ARG A 441 2.30 -18.68 19.48
CA ARG A 441 2.16 -18.84 20.93
C ARG A 441 0.87 -19.56 21.28
N SER A 442 0.97 -20.64 22.06
CA SER A 442 -0.17 -21.49 22.45
C SER A 442 -1.01 -20.93 23.59
N SER A 443 -0.61 -19.81 24.21
CA SER A 443 -1.34 -19.18 25.32
C SER A 443 -2.70 -18.68 24.84
N LYS A 444 -3.74 -19.03 25.58
CA LYS A 444 -5.11 -18.54 25.32
C LYS A 444 -5.37 -17.15 25.92
N GLU A 445 -4.54 -16.76 26.88
CA GLU A 445 -4.72 -15.51 27.62
C GLU A 445 -3.42 -14.72 27.60
N TYR A 446 -3.53 -13.42 27.47
CA TYR A 446 -2.41 -12.50 27.57
C TYR A 446 -2.81 -11.24 28.33
N ALA A 447 -2.01 -10.90 29.35
CA ALA A 447 -2.12 -9.63 30.06
C ALA A 447 -1.03 -8.68 29.54
N ILE A 448 -1.44 -7.61 28.89
CA ILE A 448 -0.53 -6.57 28.43
C ILE A 448 0.09 -5.87 29.64
N PRO A 449 1.42 -5.68 29.71
CA PRO A 449 2.12 -5.09 30.85
C PRO A 449 1.59 -3.71 31.21
N GLN A 450 1.53 -3.44 32.53
CA GLN A 450 1.20 -2.09 33.03
C GLN A 450 2.22 -1.06 32.52
N GLY A 451 1.73 0.11 32.16
CA GLY A 451 2.53 1.17 31.57
C GLY A 451 2.53 1.19 30.04
N THR A 452 2.03 0.13 29.36
CA THR A 452 1.80 0.17 27.90
C THR A 452 0.76 1.24 27.59
N ARG A 453 1.08 2.14 26.64
CA ARG A 453 0.22 3.27 26.24
C ARG A 453 -0.53 3.03 24.95
N SER A 454 0.06 2.25 24.04
CA SER A 454 -0.60 1.90 22.78
C SER A 454 -0.32 0.46 22.36
N ILE A 455 -1.29 -0.11 21.66
CA ILE A 455 -1.14 -1.33 20.89
C ILE A 455 -0.86 -0.87 19.46
N GLY A 456 0.27 -1.29 18.90
CA GLY A 456 0.68 -0.94 17.55
C GLY A 456 -0.22 -1.57 16.50
N ASP A 457 -0.12 -1.04 15.28
CA ASP A 457 -0.90 -1.54 14.15
C ASP A 457 -0.55 -2.99 13.86
N ALA A 458 -1.55 -3.81 13.63
CA ALA A 458 -1.47 -5.25 13.40
C ALA A 458 -0.70 -6.06 14.47
N ALA A 459 -0.53 -5.52 15.69
CA ALA A 459 0.36 -6.12 16.71
C ALA A 459 -0.07 -7.53 17.15
N PHE A 460 -1.36 -7.87 17.11
CA PHE A 460 -1.92 -9.20 17.37
C PHE A 460 -2.59 -9.80 16.11
N TYR A 461 -2.19 -9.34 14.92
CA TYR A 461 -2.77 -9.81 13.68
C TYR A 461 -2.72 -11.34 13.58
N TRP A 462 -3.87 -11.99 13.31
CA TRP A 462 -4.00 -13.44 13.15
C TRP A 462 -3.64 -14.27 14.41
N CYS A 463 -3.76 -13.70 15.60
CA CYS A 463 -3.52 -14.43 16.86
C CYS A 463 -4.75 -15.28 17.24
N GLU A 464 -5.06 -16.29 16.43
CA GLU A 464 -6.24 -17.16 16.60
C GLU A 464 -6.23 -17.97 17.91
N ASN A 465 -5.08 -18.17 18.56
CA ASN A 465 -5.04 -18.90 19.83
C ASN A 465 -5.54 -18.08 21.02
N LEU A 466 -5.55 -16.75 20.92
CA LEU A 466 -6.00 -15.87 22.01
C LEU A 466 -7.52 -15.88 22.15
N THR A 467 -7.98 -16.15 23.36
CA THR A 467 -9.42 -16.05 23.75
C THR A 467 -9.68 -14.83 24.62
N THR A 468 -8.68 -14.36 25.37
CA THR A 468 -8.79 -13.23 26.28
C THR A 468 -7.52 -12.38 26.25
N VAL A 469 -7.69 -11.07 26.12
CA VAL A 469 -6.60 -10.09 26.31
C VAL A 469 -7.01 -9.10 27.38
N THR A 470 -6.15 -8.93 28.40
CA THR A 470 -6.35 -7.96 29.46
C THR A 470 -5.54 -6.70 29.15
N PHE A 471 -6.22 -5.57 29.04
CA PHE A 471 -5.60 -4.27 28.78
C PHE A 471 -5.23 -3.57 30.08
N PRO A 472 -4.09 -2.85 30.13
CA PRO A 472 -3.71 -2.05 31.29
C PRO A 472 -4.49 -0.73 31.34
N ASP A 473 -4.68 -0.18 32.54
CA ASP A 473 -5.36 1.12 32.72
C ASP A 473 -4.58 2.31 32.12
N SER A 474 -3.34 2.09 31.66
CA SER A 474 -2.50 3.08 30.98
C SER A 474 -2.72 3.14 29.46
N LEU A 475 -3.53 2.23 28.88
CA LEU A 475 -3.72 2.13 27.43
C LEU A 475 -4.54 3.32 26.93
N ILE A 476 -4.04 4.02 25.90
CA ILE A 476 -4.66 5.21 25.32
C ILE A 476 -5.19 4.93 23.91
N LYS A 477 -4.50 4.07 23.13
CA LYS A 477 -4.80 3.82 21.72
C LYS A 477 -4.74 2.34 21.39
N ILE A 478 -5.71 1.87 20.58
CA ILE A 478 -5.69 0.57 19.91
C ILE A 478 -5.52 0.84 18.42
N GLY A 479 -4.39 0.41 17.86
CA GLY A 479 -3.96 0.71 16.49
C GLY A 479 -4.75 0.01 15.40
N ASP A 480 -4.43 0.35 14.14
CA ASP A 480 -5.05 -0.22 12.96
C ASP A 480 -4.82 -1.74 12.89
N HIS A 481 -5.85 -2.52 12.55
CA HIS A 481 -5.75 -3.98 12.48
C HIS A 481 -5.19 -4.68 13.74
N ALA A 482 -5.14 -4.02 14.88
CA ALA A 482 -4.44 -4.51 16.07
C ALA A 482 -4.82 -5.95 16.46
N PHE A 483 -6.09 -6.34 16.35
CA PHE A 483 -6.60 -7.69 16.62
C PHE A 483 -7.31 -8.31 15.40
N ASP A 484 -7.04 -7.84 14.18
CA ASP A 484 -7.67 -8.39 12.98
C ASP A 484 -7.38 -9.89 12.85
N PHE A 485 -8.39 -10.67 12.48
CA PHE A 485 -8.35 -12.13 12.44
C PHE A 485 -8.06 -12.84 13.78
N CYS A 486 -8.28 -12.21 14.93
CA CYS A 486 -8.31 -12.90 16.22
C CYS A 486 -9.65 -13.63 16.43
N THR A 487 -9.94 -14.62 15.59
CA THR A 487 -11.27 -15.25 15.47
C THR A 487 -11.78 -15.92 16.75
N ASN A 488 -10.89 -16.32 17.66
CA ASN A 488 -11.26 -16.90 18.96
C ASN A 488 -11.22 -15.91 20.12
N LEU A 489 -10.95 -14.61 19.86
CA LEU A 489 -10.96 -13.58 20.89
C LEU A 489 -12.40 -13.28 21.28
N THR A 490 -12.83 -13.82 22.42
CA THR A 490 -14.20 -13.74 22.90
C THR A 490 -14.39 -12.74 24.05
N SER A 491 -13.29 -12.22 24.61
CA SER A 491 -13.38 -11.31 25.75
C SER A 491 -12.28 -10.25 25.72
N VAL A 492 -12.71 -8.99 25.66
CA VAL A 492 -11.88 -7.82 25.89
C VAL A 492 -12.61 -6.85 26.80
N LYS A 493 -11.87 -6.20 27.69
CA LYS A 493 -12.37 -5.07 28.47
C LYS A 493 -11.57 -3.83 28.09
N ILE A 494 -12.19 -2.94 27.34
CA ILE A 494 -11.58 -1.67 26.94
C ILE A 494 -11.56 -0.74 28.17
N PRO A 495 -10.38 -0.24 28.61
CA PRO A 495 -10.30 0.64 29.78
C PRO A 495 -10.77 2.07 29.44
N GLU A 496 -11.16 2.81 30.46
CA GLU A 496 -11.64 4.20 30.37
C GLU A 496 -10.57 5.18 29.84
N SER A 497 -9.30 4.78 29.88
CA SER A 497 -8.16 5.55 29.38
C SER A 497 -8.02 5.55 27.84
N VAL A 498 -8.67 4.59 27.15
CA VAL A 498 -8.62 4.51 25.69
C VAL A 498 -9.42 5.65 25.07
N SER A 499 -8.75 6.45 24.24
CA SER A 499 -9.36 7.58 23.53
C SER A 499 -9.78 7.22 22.09
N SER A 500 -9.09 6.28 21.45
CA SER A 500 -9.37 5.88 20.07
C SER A 500 -9.25 4.38 19.85
N ILE A 501 -10.13 3.87 19.00
CA ILE A 501 -10.10 2.54 18.41
C ILE A 501 -9.98 2.78 16.90
N GLU A 502 -8.83 2.41 16.33
CA GLU A 502 -8.49 2.75 14.96
C GLU A 502 -9.13 1.79 13.94
N ASP A 503 -8.79 2.00 12.66
CA ASP A 503 -9.39 1.26 11.56
C ASP A 503 -9.11 -0.25 11.67
N CYS A 504 -10.13 -1.08 11.40
CA CYS A 504 -10.04 -2.54 11.41
C CYS A 504 -9.54 -3.16 12.73
N ALA A 505 -9.52 -2.44 13.86
CA ALA A 505 -8.87 -2.85 15.10
C ALA A 505 -9.32 -4.24 15.61
N PHE A 506 -10.61 -4.63 15.43
CA PHE A 506 -11.18 -5.91 15.84
C PHE A 506 -11.91 -6.64 14.70
N VAL A 507 -11.49 -6.43 13.45
CA VAL A 507 -12.10 -7.13 12.31
C VAL A 507 -12.02 -8.63 12.50
N ARG A 508 -13.12 -9.33 12.22
CA ARG A 508 -13.22 -10.80 12.33
C ARG A 508 -12.89 -11.38 13.71
N CYS A 509 -13.04 -10.60 14.77
CA CYS A 509 -12.95 -11.13 16.13
C CYS A 509 -14.21 -11.91 16.52
N GLY A 510 -14.05 -12.92 17.38
CA GLY A 510 -15.14 -13.74 17.94
C GLY A 510 -15.84 -13.10 19.14
N LEU A 511 -15.87 -11.78 19.27
CA LEU A 511 -16.43 -11.05 20.39
C LEU A 511 -17.96 -11.12 20.37
N PRO A 512 -18.64 -11.70 21.38
CA PRO A 512 -20.10 -11.72 21.43
C PRO A 512 -20.71 -10.40 21.89
N ALA A 513 -19.98 -9.66 22.73
CA ALA A 513 -20.39 -8.35 23.23
C ALA A 513 -19.21 -7.44 23.49
N VAL A 514 -19.41 -6.13 23.31
CA VAL A 514 -18.39 -5.10 23.54
C VAL A 514 -18.99 -3.91 24.29
N ILE A 515 -18.23 -3.37 25.23
CA ILE A 515 -18.55 -2.11 25.92
C ILE A 515 -17.50 -1.07 25.52
N ILE A 516 -17.96 0.00 24.85
CA ILE A 516 -17.15 1.18 24.53
C ILE A 516 -17.28 2.17 25.70
N PRO A 517 -16.20 2.37 26.49
CA PRO A 517 -16.25 3.16 27.72
C PRO A 517 -16.22 4.68 27.45
N ASN A 518 -16.38 5.46 28.53
CA ASN A 518 -16.44 6.93 28.45
C ASN A 518 -15.14 7.61 27.98
N GLY A 519 -14.01 6.92 27.96
CA GLY A 519 -12.77 7.47 27.41
C GLY A 519 -12.77 7.62 25.89
N VAL A 520 -13.45 6.71 25.19
CA VAL A 520 -13.40 6.61 23.72
C VAL A 520 -14.18 7.76 23.07
N THR A 521 -13.51 8.45 22.15
CA THR A 521 -14.10 9.52 21.34
C THR A 521 -14.25 9.14 19.87
N THR A 522 -13.41 8.23 19.35
CA THR A 522 -13.40 7.85 17.93
C THR A 522 -13.41 6.33 17.74
N ILE A 523 -14.18 5.87 16.73
CA ILE A 523 -14.25 4.48 16.27
C ILE A 523 -14.00 4.50 14.76
N GLY A 524 -12.93 3.82 14.34
CA GLY A 524 -12.42 3.79 12.97
C GLY A 524 -13.27 2.98 11.99
N SER A 525 -12.84 2.99 10.73
CA SER A 525 -13.40 2.23 9.61
C SER A 525 -13.31 0.73 9.90
N ALA A 526 -14.40 -0.02 9.72
CA ALA A 526 -14.47 -1.46 9.97
C ALA A 526 -13.91 -1.91 11.34
N ALA A 527 -13.82 -1.00 12.34
CA ALA A 527 -13.20 -1.30 13.65
C ALA A 527 -13.76 -2.56 14.31
N PHE A 528 -15.03 -2.87 14.09
CA PHE A 528 -15.72 -4.10 14.49
C PHE A 528 -16.38 -4.77 13.27
N GLY A 529 -15.78 -4.64 12.11
CA GLY A 529 -16.28 -5.22 10.87
C GLY A 529 -16.18 -6.74 10.86
N PHE A 530 -17.12 -7.41 10.19
CA PHE A 530 -17.13 -8.87 10.01
C PHE A 530 -17.10 -9.67 11.34
N CYS A 531 -17.47 -9.06 12.46
CA CYS A 531 -17.62 -9.73 13.75
C CYS A 531 -18.96 -10.50 13.78
N TYR A 532 -18.97 -11.71 13.22
CA TYR A 532 -20.21 -12.47 13.01
C TYR A 532 -20.88 -12.95 14.29
N ASP A 533 -20.13 -13.04 15.40
CA ASP A 533 -20.63 -13.44 16.73
C ASP A 533 -21.10 -12.24 17.57
N LEU A 534 -20.86 -11.00 17.11
CA LEU A 534 -21.21 -9.79 17.85
C LEU A 534 -22.72 -9.57 17.83
N THR A 535 -23.33 -9.65 19.00
CA THR A 535 -24.79 -9.45 19.19
C THR A 535 -25.12 -8.17 19.95
N ASP A 536 -24.22 -7.72 20.82
CA ASP A 536 -24.48 -6.62 21.72
C ASP A 536 -23.27 -5.65 21.78
N ILE A 537 -23.53 -4.37 21.55
CA ILE A 537 -22.52 -3.33 21.77
C ILE A 537 -23.13 -2.15 22.54
N SER A 538 -22.46 -1.75 23.62
CA SER A 538 -22.83 -0.55 24.36
C SER A 538 -21.82 0.57 24.03
N ILE A 539 -22.31 1.73 23.58
CA ILE A 539 -21.49 2.88 23.22
C ILE A 539 -21.77 4.05 24.16
N SER A 540 -20.73 4.61 24.76
CA SER A 540 -20.84 5.74 25.68
C SER A 540 -21.22 7.07 24.99
N ALA A 541 -21.66 8.05 25.79
CA ALA A 541 -22.02 9.38 25.29
C ALA A 541 -20.81 10.22 24.82
N THR A 542 -19.59 9.81 25.16
CA THR A 542 -18.35 10.54 24.81
C THR A 542 -17.89 10.31 23.38
N VAL A 543 -18.42 9.30 22.70
CA VAL A 543 -18.10 9.02 21.31
C VAL A 543 -18.69 10.11 20.42
N THR A 544 -17.82 10.79 19.68
CA THR A 544 -18.16 11.93 18.79
C THR A 544 -17.90 11.63 17.33
N SER A 545 -17.23 10.52 17.02
CA SER A 545 -16.95 10.09 15.66
C SER A 545 -17.02 8.57 15.54
N ILE A 546 -17.82 8.09 14.60
CA ILE A 546 -17.91 6.67 14.21
C ILE A 546 -17.86 6.66 12.68
N ARG A 547 -16.92 5.94 12.09
CA ARG A 547 -16.87 5.77 10.66
C ARG A 547 -18.10 5.04 10.15
N LYS A 548 -18.56 5.38 8.94
CA LYS A 548 -19.82 4.84 8.40
C LYS A 548 -19.84 3.31 8.37
N ASP A 549 -18.73 2.69 8.05
CA ASP A 549 -18.50 1.26 7.92
C ASP A 549 -17.95 0.58 9.19
N ALA A 550 -17.85 1.28 10.32
CA ALA A 550 -17.26 0.78 11.57
C ALA A 550 -17.74 -0.63 12.00
N PHE A 551 -18.97 -1.01 11.61
CA PHE A 551 -19.61 -2.30 11.91
C PHE A 551 -20.00 -3.07 10.65
N GLU A 552 -19.27 -2.88 9.55
CA GLU A 552 -19.55 -3.51 8.26
C GLU A 552 -19.70 -5.03 8.41
N GLU A 553 -20.74 -5.62 7.79
CA GLU A 553 -21.04 -7.06 7.82
C GLU A 553 -21.27 -7.66 9.23
N SER A 554 -21.29 -6.88 10.32
CA SER A 554 -21.66 -7.31 11.67
C SER A 554 -23.17 -7.19 11.85
N ARG A 555 -23.93 -8.09 11.19
CA ARG A 555 -25.36 -7.94 10.86
C ARG A 555 -26.34 -8.14 12.01
N TYR A 556 -25.91 -8.72 13.12
CA TYR A 556 -26.79 -9.13 14.21
C TYR A 556 -26.67 -8.26 15.47
N VAL A 557 -25.98 -7.12 15.33
CA VAL A 557 -25.66 -6.26 16.47
C VAL A 557 -26.88 -5.46 16.92
N THR A 558 -27.15 -5.49 18.23
CA THR A 558 -28.03 -4.56 18.90
C THR A 558 -27.20 -3.53 19.66
N PHE A 559 -27.39 -2.26 19.32
CA PHE A 559 -26.68 -1.16 19.95
C PHE A 559 -27.42 -0.66 21.19
N THR A 560 -26.70 -0.51 22.29
CA THR A 560 -27.18 0.22 23.47
C THR A 560 -26.49 1.59 23.49
N VAL A 561 -27.25 2.67 23.26
CA VAL A 561 -26.73 4.03 23.10
C VAL A 561 -27.47 5.04 23.95
N PRO A 562 -26.80 6.04 24.55
CA PRO A 562 -27.48 7.08 25.33
C PRO A 562 -28.41 7.91 24.43
N ARG A 563 -29.52 8.40 25.01
CA ARG A 563 -30.45 9.32 24.31
C ARG A 563 -29.68 10.57 23.89
N ASP A 564 -30.00 11.09 22.70
CA ASP A 564 -29.44 12.32 22.16
C ASP A 564 -27.90 12.34 21.98
N SER A 565 -27.27 11.14 21.96
CA SER A 565 -25.84 10.98 21.69
C SER A 565 -25.55 10.92 20.18
N TYR A 566 -24.26 11.17 19.82
CA TYR A 566 -23.76 10.95 18.47
C TYR A 566 -24.01 9.51 17.99
N ALA A 567 -23.77 8.52 18.87
CA ALA A 567 -24.00 7.11 18.56
C ALA A 567 -25.48 6.79 18.28
N ALA A 568 -26.43 7.45 18.97
CA ALA A 568 -27.86 7.31 18.66
C ALA A 568 -28.22 7.88 17.29
N GLN A 569 -27.60 9.01 16.91
CA GLN A 569 -27.80 9.58 15.59
C GLN A 569 -27.16 8.69 14.50
N TYR A 570 -25.93 8.18 14.73
CA TYR A 570 -25.27 7.23 13.85
C TYR A 570 -26.12 5.99 13.57
N CYS A 571 -26.74 5.38 14.63
CA CYS A 571 -27.63 4.23 14.46
C CYS A 571 -28.85 4.57 13.60
N LYS A 572 -29.44 5.76 13.76
CA LYS A 572 -30.57 6.21 12.94
C LYS A 572 -30.20 6.37 11.49
N ASP A 573 -29.08 7.05 11.23
CA ASP A 573 -28.63 7.40 9.87
C ASP A 573 -28.24 6.15 9.07
N ASN A 574 -27.78 5.09 9.76
CA ASN A 574 -27.38 3.82 9.15
C ASN A 574 -28.41 2.70 9.29
N ASN A 575 -29.66 3.01 9.76
CA ASN A 575 -30.74 2.04 9.95
C ASN A 575 -30.35 0.82 10.81
N LEU A 576 -29.55 1.02 11.86
CA LEU A 576 -29.08 -0.02 12.77
C LEU A 576 -30.12 -0.28 13.89
N THR A 577 -30.14 -1.50 14.40
CA THR A 577 -30.98 -1.87 15.55
C THR A 577 -30.37 -1.31 16.83
N TYR A 578 -31.12 -0.46 17.57
CA TYR A 578 -30.61 0.10 18.81
C TYR A 578 -31.66 0.22 19.90
N THR A 579 -31.20 0.26 21.14
CA THR A 579 -31.98 0.49 22.36
C THR A 579 -31.34 1.61 23.19
N TYR A 580 -32.12 2.17 24.11
CA TYR A 580 -31.60 3.07 25.11
C TYR A 580 -31.35 2.31 26.42
N PRO A 581 -30.29 2.67 27.20
CA PRO A 581 -30.16 2.14 28.55
C PRO A 581 -31.49 2.34 29.28
N ASP A 582 -31.97 1.30 29.97
CA ASP A 582 -33.25 1.30 30.62
C ASP A 582 -33.46 2.56 31.46
N SER A 583 -34.56 3.25 31.19
CA SER A 583 -35.12 4.15 32.18
C SER A 583 -35.50 3.28 33.35
N PRO A 584 -35.16 3.59 34.60
CA PRO A 584 -35.63 2.82 35.75
C PRO A 584 -37.15 2.72 35.66
N ASN A 585 -37.69 1.48 35.68
CA ASN A 585 -39.12 1.17 35.79
C ASN A 585 -39.77 1.93 36.94
#